data_b0c4295d3edb0c2a53d6f874188b3069
#
_entry.id   b0c4295d3edb0c2a53d6f874188b3069
#
_cell.length_a   1.000
_cell.length_b   1.000
_cell.length_c   1.000
_cell.angle_alpha   90.00
_cell.angle_beta   90.00
_cell.angle_gamma   90.00
#
_symmetry.space_group_name_H-M   'P 1'
#
loop_
_entity.id
_entity.type
_entity.pdbx_description
1 polymer ?
#
loop_
_entity_poly.entity_id
_entity_poly.type
_entity_poly.pdbx_seq_one_letter_code
_entity_poly.pdbx_strand_id
1 'polypeptide(L)'
;LEETAALLDLAVTESGETDVYVAIYGSGDTVEQYILNNYTVDTTLFTKIDANFVAVKDGEIVVLGKDTDSAFYGLTTLYQIFGQLGGKTIRNLTINDYADVVSRGFIEGYYGNPWSVEDRANLMTWGGYYKLNSYFYAPKDDPKHNAKWRELYTEEEIETLIKPLAEAGNASKCRFVFALHPYMHNPITDANYDESMATMKAKFKQVIDAGVRQIAILADDAGNHGGTHYTRMLTDMTARIQERPE
;
A
#
# COMPACT_ATOMS: atom_id res chain seq x y z
N LEU A 1 6.12 15.46 2.05
CA LEU A 1 6.95 16.62 1.67
C LEU A 1 7.64 17.25 2.89
N GLU A 2 6.91 17.47 4.00
CA GLU A 2 7.47 18.02 5.24
C GLU A 2 8.66 17.22 5.76
N GLU A 3 8.54 15.90 5.84
CA GLU A 3 9.63 15.01 6.25
C GLU A 3 10.85 15.10 5.31
N THR A 4 10.60 15.28 4.01
CA THR A 4 11.67 15.47 3.03
C THR A 4 12.41 16.79 3.27
N ALA A 5 11.69 17.87 3.52
CA ALA A 5 12.25 19.19 3.82
C ALA A 5 13.05 19.16 5.13
N ALA A 6 12.53 18.47 6.16
CA ALA A 6 13.18 18.35 7.47
C ALA A 6 14.56 17.68 7.42
N LEU A 7 14.84 16.83 6.42
CA LEU A 7 16.18 16.23 6.23
C LEU A 7 17.28 17.28 5.99
N LEU A 8 16.91 18.47 5.53
CA LEU A 8 17.83 19.58 5.24
C LEU A 8 17.61 20.78 6.18
N ASP A 9 16.92 20.61 7.30
CA ASP A 9 16.51 21.69 8.21
C ASP A 9 15.74 22.79 7.44
N LEU A 10 14.83 22.39 6.56
CA LEU A 10 13.90 23.24 5.82
C LEU A 10 12.47 23.03 6.30
N ALA A 11 11.62 24.03 6.12
CA ALA A 11 10.19 23.93 6.36
C ALA A 11 9.41 24.12 5.06
N VAL A 12 8.26 23.44 4.99
CA VAL A 12 7.27 23.70 3.94
C VAL A 12 6.44 24.90 4.38
N THR A 13 6.38 25.93 3.53
CA THR A 13 5.69 27.20 3.79
C THR A 13 4.86 27.60 2.57
N GLU A 14 3.91 28.51 2.77
CA GLU A 14 3.10 29.08 1.66
C GLU A 14 3.89 30.05 0.78
N SER A 15 5.06 30.52 1.26
CA SER A 15 5.96 31.38 0.52
C SER A 15 7.41 31.02 0.84
N GLY A 16 8.21 30.78 -0.18
CA GLY A 16 9.60 30.35 -0.05
C GLY A 16 10.41 30.73 -1.29
N GLU A 17 11.69 30.32 -1.31
CA GLU A 17 12.58 30.52 -2.46
C GLU A 17 12.46 29.38 -3.49
N THR A 18 11.85 28.26 -3.11
CA THR A 18 11.67 27.08 -3.96
C THR A 18 10.19 26.72 -4.02
N ASP A 19 9.63 26.72 -5.19
CA ASP A 19 8.28 26.28 -5.41
C ASP A 19 8.22 24.77 -5.63
N VAL A 20 7.21 24.11 -5.02
CA VAL A 20 7.00 22.66 -5.16
C VAL A 20 5.61 22.40 -5.72
N TYR A 21 5.55 21.80 -6.88
CA TYR A 21 4.32 21.45 -7.58
C TYR A 21 4.12 19.95 -7.60
N VAL A 22 2.98 19.48 -7.11
CA VAL A 22 2.62 18.06 -7.12
C VAL A 22 1.25 17.90 -7.78
N ALA A 23 1.19 17.05 -8.81
CA ALA A 23 -0.05 16.82 -9.56
C ALA A 23 -0.22 15.34 -9.94
N ILE A 24 -1.42 15.03 -10.39
CA ILE A 24 -1.79 13.73 -10.94
C ILE A 24 -2.03 13.91 -12.44
N TYR A 25 -1.38 13.08 -13.24
CA TYR A 25 -1.56 13.04 -14.69
C TYR A 25 -3.00 12.69 -15.07
N GLY A 26 -3.59 13.48 -15.93
CA GLY A 26 -4.98 13.32 -16.37
C GLY A 26 -6.02 13.93 -15.43
N SER A 27 -5.62 14.66 -14.38
CA SER A 27 -6.54 15.39 -13.49
C SER A 27 -7.19 16.59 -14.19
N GLY A 28 -6.50 17.20 -15.15
CA GLY A 28 -6.93 18.42 -15.82
C GLY A 28 -6.82 19.69 -14.97
N ASP A 29 -6.19 19.60 -13.78
CA ASP A 29 -6.03 20.74 -12.89
C ASP A 29 -4.92 21.72 -13.37
N THR A 30 -4.85 22.89 -12.72
CA THR A 30 -3.92 23.95 -13.12
C THR A 30 -2.47 23.58 -12.90
N VAL A 31 -2.16 22.74 -11.91
CA VAL A 31 -0.79 22.30 -11.59
C VAL A 31 -0.30 21.28 -12.61
N GLU A 32 -1.13 20.31 -13.00
CA GLU A 32 -0.82 19.39 -14.09
C GLU A 32 -0.53 20.16 -15.37
N GLN A 33 -1.44 21.08 -15.75
CA GLN A 33 -1.28 21.90 -16.95
C GLN A 33 0.01 22.73 -16.91
N TYR A 34 0.34 23.33 -15.75
CA TYR A 34 1.60 24.03 -15.56
C TYR A 34 2.80 23.13 -15.85
N ILE A 35 2.84 21.94 -15.26
CA ILE A 35 3.94 20.99 -15.44
C ILE A 35 4.08 20.57 -16.91
N LEU A 36 2.98 20.21 -17.56
CA LEU A 36 2.98 19.77 -18.97
C LEU A 36 3.39 20.89 -19.95
N ASN A 37 3.12 22.15 -19.62
CA ASN A 37 3.48 23.27 -20.46
C ASN A 37 4.93 23.77 -20.27
N ASN A 38 5.52 23.56 -19.10
CA ASN A 38 6.84 24.11 -18.76
C ASN A 38 7.97 23.07 -18.71
N TYR A 39 7.63 21.76 -18.71
CA TYR A 39 8.56 20.65 -18.64
C TYR A 39 8.36 19.68 -19.82
N THR A 40 9.45 19.07 -20.26
CA THR A 40 9.38 18.03 -21.30
C THR A 40 9.02 16.70 -20.62
N VAL A 41 7.75 16.32 -20.69
CA VAL A 41 7.21 15.10 -20.11
C VAL A 41 6.87 14.10 -21.21
N ASP A 42 7.47 12.92 -21.21
CA ASP A 42 7.01 11.82 -22.05
C ASP A 42 5.76 11.17 -21.40
N THR A 43 4.59 11.53 -21.92
CA THR A 43 3.31 11.05 -21.37
C THR A 43 3.10 9.54 -21.54
N THR A 44 3.87 8.85 -22.40
CA THR A 44 3.83 7.39 -22.49
C THR A 44 4.32 6.70 -21.21
N LEU A 45 5.10 7.41 -20.38
CA LEU A 45 5.51 6.96 -19.06
C LEU A 45 4.29 6.53 -18.21
N PHE A 46 3.18 7.28 -18.25
CA PHE A 46 2.01 7.04 -17.40
C PHE A 46 1.16 5.83 -17.82
N THR A 47 1.55 5.12 -18.88
CA THR A 47 1.00 3.79 -19.18
C THR A 47 1.56 2.69 -18.26
N LYS A 48 2.70 2.96 -17.61
CA LYS A 48 3.40 2.01 -16.73
C LYS A 48 2.85 2.01 -15.31
N ILE A 49 3.25 1.00 -14.54
CA ILE A 49 2.83 0.82 -13.14
C ILE A 49 3.56 1.84 -12.27
N ASP A 50 2.85 2.50 -11.36
CA ASP A 50 3.38 3.43 -10.36
C ASP A 50 4.26 4.54 -10.97
N ALA A 51 3.97 4.93 -12.23
CA ALA A 51 4.77 5.85 -12.99
C ALA A 51 4.75 7.26 -12.41
N ASN A 52 5.93 7.86 -12.31
CA ASN A 52 6.06 9.24 -11.88
C ASN A 52 7.19 9.96 -12.61
N PHE A 53 6.99 11.25 -12.79
CA PHE A 53 7.97 12.21 -13.33
C PHE A 53 8.35 13.15 -12.21
N VAL A 54 9.66 13.34 -12.00
CA VAL A 54 10.20 14.30 -11.04
C VAL A 54 11.21 15.19 -11.75
N ALA A 55 11.12 16.49 -11.57
CA ALA A 55 12.15 17.40 -12.07
C ALA A 55 12.48 18.48 -11.03
N VAL A 56 13.74 18.88 -11.06
CA VAL A 56 14.26 20.06 -10.36
C VAL A 56 14.86 20.97 -11.40
N LYS A 57 14.37 22.19 -11.50
CA LYS A 57 14.81 23.18 -12.49
C LYS A 57 14.65 24.60 -11.95
N ASP A 58 15.73 25.35 -11.91
CA ASP A 58 15.77 26.79 -11.69
C ASP A 58 14.99 27.26 -10.45
N GLY A 59 15.08 26.53 -9.35
CA GLY A 59 14.37 26.84 -8.09
C GLY A 59 12.99 26.22 -7.96
N GLU A 60 12.56 25.42 -8.93
CA GLU A 60 11.30 24.68 -8.87
C GLU A 60 11.53 23.19 -8.72
N ILE A 61 10.66 22.53 -7.98
CA ILE A 61 10.56 21.08 -7.88
C ILE A 61 9.16 20.66 -8.34
N VAL A 62 9.09 19.75 -9.31
CA VAL A 62 7.81 19.24 -9.80
C VAL A 62 7.74 17.72 -9.66
N VAL A 63 6.58 17.23 -9.26
CA VAL A 63 6.23 15.80 -9.20
C VAL A 63 4.91 15.60 -9.91
N LEU A 64 4.90 14.76 -10.95
CA LEU A 64 3.69 14.35 -11.65
C LEU A 64 3.55 12.83 -11.54
N GLY A 65 2.55 12.37 -10.82
CA GLY A 65 2.26 10.94 -10.66
C GLY A 65 1.13 10.49 -11.57
N LYS A 66 1.14 9.22 -11.99
CA LYS A 66 0.02 8.58 -12.69
C LYS A 66 -1.26 8.61 -11.84
N ASP A 67 -1.10 8.43 -10.54
CA ASP A 67 -2.11 8.44 -9.49
C ASP A 67 -1.50 8.92 -8.18
N THR A 68 -2.27 8.91 -7.10
CA THR A 68 -1.81 9.39 -5.79
C THR A 68 -0.66 8.57 -5.21
N ASP A 69 -0.61 7.27 -5.46
CA ASP A 69 0.47 6.41 -5.00
C ASP A 69 1.75 6.70 -5.80
N SER A 70 1.63 6.88 -7.10
CA SER A 70 2.73 7.26 -7.99
C SER A 70 3.32 8.64 -7.63
N ALA A 71 2.47 9.61 -7.30
CA ALA A 71 2.93 10.93 -6.82
C ALA A 71 3.68 10.82 -5.48
N PHE A 72 3.18 9.98 -4.56
CA PHE A 72 3.89 9.66 -3.32
C PHE A 72 5.28 9.06 -3.61
N TYR A 73 5.41 8.13 -4.57
CA TYR A 73 6.72 7.56 -4.95
C TYR A 73 7.65 8.58 -5.58
N GLY A 74 7.12 9.58 -6.28
CA GLY A 74 7.91 10.74 -6.74
C GLY A 74 8.46 11.56 -5.57
N LEU A 75 7.64 11.85 -4.56
CA LEU A 75 8.08 12.50 -3.32
C LEU A 75 9.09 11.65 -2.54
N THR A 76 8.91 10.33 -2.53
CA THR A 76 9.88 9.39 -1.93
C THR A 76 11.24 9.44 -2.64
N THR A 77 11.25 9.62 -3.96
CA THR A 77 12.50 9.84 -4.71
C THR A 77 13.23 11.10 -4.22
N LEU A 78 12.51 12.19 -4.02
CA LEU A 78 13.08 13.42 -3.44
C LEU A 78 13.60 13.19 -2.02
N TYR A 79 12.87 12.46 -1.18
CA TYR A 79 13.31 12.08 0.16
C TYR A 79 14.67 11.36 0.12
N GLN A 80 14.82 10.37 -0.76
CA GLN A 80 16.07 9.64 -0.92
C GLN A 80 17.21 10.52 -1.44
N ILE A 81 16.93 11.45 -2.36
CA ILE A 81 17.92 12.41 -2.84
C ILE A 81 18.35 13.35 -1.72
N PHE A 82 17.41 13.94 -1.00
CA PHE A 82 17.69 14.91 0.06
C PHE A 82 18.49 14.27 1.21
N GLY A 83 18.20 13.01 1.56
CA GLY A 83 18.98 12.26 2.55
C GLY A 83 20.44 12.01 2.17
N GLN A 84 20.80 12.21 0.91
CA GLN A 84 22.18 12.04 0.42
C GLN A 84 22.89 13.36 0.11
N LEU A 85 22.20 14.50 0.22
CA LEU A 85 22.80 15.80 -0.02
C LEU A 85 23.72 16.20 1.15
N GLY A 86 24.93 16.67 0.82
CA GLY A 86 25.86 17.22 1.79
C GLY A 86 25.57 18.68 2.18
N GLY A 87 24.44 19.24 1.73
CA GLY A 87 24.04 20.62 1.96
C GLY A 87 22.69 20.92 1.32
N LYS A 88 22.25 22.19 1.34
CA LYS A 88 20.93 22.65 0.88
C LYS A 88 20.85 22.94 -0.63
N THR A 89 21.80 22.46 -1.43
CA THR A 89 21.86 22.73 -2.86
C THR A 89 21.58 21.45 -3.65
N ILE A 90 20.60 21.48 -4.53
CA ILE A 90 20.31 20.42 -5.47
C ILE A 90 20.51 20.94 -6.90
N ARG A 91 21.13 20.13 -7.76
CA ARG A 91 21.30 20.46 -9.18
C ARG A 91 20.01 20.21 -9.96
N ASN A 92 19.88 20.88 -11.10
CA ASN A 92 18.82 20.56 -12.05
C ASN A 92 18.89 19.07 -12.46
N LEU A 93 17.75 18.38 -12.45
CA LEU A 93 17.62 16.97 -12.80
C LEU A 93 16.22 16.65 -13.32
N THR A 94 16.12 15.54 -14.03
CA THR A 94 14.84 14.96 -14.45
C THR A 94 14.91 13.45 -14.21
N ILE A 95 13.84 12.90 -13.62
CA ILE A 95 13.71 11.48 -13.34
C ILE A 95 12.36 11.00 -13.90
N ASN A 96 12.40 9.93 -14.67
CA ASN A 96 11.24 9.15 -15.07
C ASN A 96 11.33 7.81 -14.37
N ASP A 97 10.40 7.51 -13.49
CA ASP A 97 10.43 6.30 -12.68
C ASP A 97 9.11 5.53 -12.79
N TYR A 98 9.20 4.22 -12.71
CA TYR A 98 8.06 3.32 -12.73
C TYR A 98 8.42 1.97 -12.13
N ALA A 99 7.42 1.17 -11.78
CA ALA A 99 7.63 -0.17 -11.25
C ALA A 99 7.56 -1.24 -12.37
N ASP A 100 8.48 -2.18 -12.35
CA ASP A 100 8.44 -3.38 -13.18
C ASP A 100 7.59 -4.50 -12.58
N VAL A 101 7.34 -4.43 -11.26
CA VAL A 101 6.61 -5.45 -10.50
C VAL A 101 5.42 -4.79 -9.78
N VAL A 102 4.23 -5.36 -9.95
CA VAL A 102 3.00 -4.83 -9.37
C VAL A 102 3.01 -4.85 -7.84
N SER A 103 3.40 -5.96 -7.23
CA SER A 103 3.42 -6.15 -5.78
C SER A 103 4.85 -6.24 -5.27
N ARG A 104 5.21 -5.35 -4.35
CA ARG A 104 6.55 -5.23 -3.77
C ARG A 104 6.41 -5.10 -2.27
N GLY A 105 6.96 -6.04 -1.52
CA GLY A 105 6.80 -6.02 -0.07
C GLY A 105 7.32 -7.27 0.61
N PHE A 106 6.73 -7.56 1.75
CA PHE A 106 7.12 -8.70 2.56
C PHE A 106 5.89 -9.35 3.21
N ILE A 107 6.09 -10.58 3.66
CA ILE A 107 5.07 -11.38 4.35
C ILE A 107 5.58 -11.68 5.76
N GLU A 108 4.80 -11.32 6.78
CA GLU A 108 5.02 -11.76 8.16
C GLU A 108 4.42 -13.16 8.32
N GLY A 109 5.18 -14.20 7.98
CA GLY A 109 4.71 -15.59 8.00
C GLY A 109 5.58 -16.53 8.83
N TYR A 110 6.44 -16.02 9.70
CA TYR A 110 7.37 -16.81 10.51
C TYR A 110 6.77 -17.20 11.87
N TYR A 111 7.44 -18.14 12.53
CA TYR A 111 7.18 -18.55 13.90
C TYR A 111 8.10 -17.76 14.86
N GLY A 112 7.67 -17.57 16.08
CA GLY A 112 8.46 -16.93 17.13
C GLY A 112 7.69 -15.82 17.85
N ASN A 113 8.41 -14.86 18.41
CA ASN A 113 7.77 -13.74 19.08
C ASN A 113 7.11 -12.82 18.04
N PRO A 114 5.81 -12.51 18.19
CA PRO A 114 5.14 -11.61 17.28
C PRO A 114 5.71 -10.19 17.42
N TRP A 115 5.73 -9.47 16.29
CA TRP A 115 6.05 -8.04 16.32
C TRP A 115 4.92 -7.25 16.98
N SER A 116 5.28 -6.15 17.62
CA SER A 116 4.29 -5.21 18.13
C SER A 116 3.53 -4.51 16.99
N VAL A 117 2.40 -3.91 17.31
CA VAL A 117 1.67 -3.06 16.35
C VAL A 117 2.55 -1.90 15.88
N GLU A 118 3.32 -1.32 16.81
CA GLU A 118 4.24 -0.23 16.53
C GLU A 118 5.37 -0.67 15.56
N ASP A 119 6.00 -1.83 15.79
CA ASP A 119 7.05 -2.35 14.89
C ASP A 119 6.51 -2.62 13.48
N ARG A 120 5.29 -3.16 13.36
CA ARG A 120 4.62 -3.38 12.08
C ARG A 120 4.32 -2.07 11.35
N ALA A 121 3.80 -1.08 12.07
CA ALA A 121 3.54 0.26 11.54
C ALA A 121 4.83 0.94 11.06
N ASN A 122 5.89 0.88 11.87
CA ASN A 122 7.21 1.41 11.52
C ASN A 122 7.78 0.72 10.28
N LEU A 123 7.64 -0.61 10.17
CA LEU A 123 8.13 -1.35 9.02
C LEU A 123 7.38 -0.98 7.72
N MET A 124 6.07 -0.75 7.79
CA MET A 124 5.30 -0.23 6.65
C MET A 124 5.71 1.20 6.28
N THR A 125 5.93 2.06 7.26
CA THR A 125 6.40 3.43 7.04
C THR A 125 7.75 3.44 6.33
N TRP A 126 8.72 2.69 6.83
CA TRP A 126 10.02 2.52 6.18
C TRP A 126 9.90 1.87 4.80
N GLY A 127 9.03 0.87 4.67
CA GLY A 127 8.73 0.23 3.38
C GLY A 127 8.28 1.23 2.32
N GLY A 128 7.41 2.18 2.70
CA GLY A 128 6.96 3.26 1.84
C GLY A 128 8.10 4.12 1.30
N TYR A 129 9.09 4.48 2.13
CA TYR A 129 10.27 5.23 1.68
C TYR A 129 11.17 4.49 0.69
N TYR A 130 11.03 3.18 0.58
CA TYR A 130 11.69 2.34 -0.41
C TYR A 130 10.75 1.84 -1.51
N LYS A 131 9.56 2.46 -1.64
CA LYS A 131 8.53 2.16 -2.65
C LYS A 131 7.99 0.74 -2.57
N LEU A 132 8.03 0.12 -1.40
CA LEU A 132 7.25 -1.08 -1.11
C LEU A 132 5.77 -0.70 -1.01
N ASN A 133 4.88 -1.57 -1.51
CA ASN A 133 3.45 -1.30 -1.58
C ASN A 133 2.57 -2.34 -0.88
N SER A 134 3.17 -3.33 -0.23
CA SER A 134 2.41 -4.37 0.44
C SER A 134 3.15 -4.97 1.64
N TYR A 135 2.41 -5.11 2.74
CA TYR A 135 2.79 -5.87 3.92
C TYR A 135 1.71 -6.92 4.19
N PHE A 136 2.03 -8.18 3.96
CA PHE A 136 1.11 -9.29 4.17
C PHE A 136 1.13 -9.71 5.64
N TYR A 137 0.03 -9.46 6.32
CA TYR A 137 -0.18 -9.84 7.69
C TYR A 137 -0.63 -11.31 7.79
N ALA A 138 0.29 -12.20 8.06
CA ALA A 138 0.05 -13.62 8.22
C ALA A 138 0.85 -14.24 9.40
N PRO A 139 0.91 -13.59 10.58
CA PRO A 139 1.69 -14.07 11.71
C PRO A 139 1.12 -15.38 12.25
N LYS A 140 1.97 -16.36 12.50
CA LYS A 140 1.54 -17.67 13.00
C LYS A 140 0.95 -17.60 14.42
N ASP A 141 1.22 -16.51 15.14
CA ASP A 141 0.74 -16.27 16.51
C ASP A 141 -0.65 -15.59 16.57
N ASP A 142 -1.20 -15.12 15.45
CA ASP A 142 -2.58 -14.68 15.38
C ASP A 142 -3.50 -15.87 15.06
N PRO A 143 -4.24 -16.41 16.03
CA PRO A 143 -5.12 -17.55 15.78
C PRO A 143 -6.27 -17.19 14.86
N LYS A 144 -6.68 -15.92 14.80
CA LYS A 144 -7.85 -15.46 14.00
C LYS A 144 -7.55 -15.26 12.51
N HIS A 145 -6.29 -15.19 12.16
CA HIS A 145 -5.85 -15.28 10.77
C HIS A 145 -5.82 -16.74 10.28
N ASN A 146 -5.64 -17.71 11.16
CA ASN A 146 -5.33 -19.10 10.84
C ASN A 146 -6.25 -20.09 11.58
N ALA A 147 -5.83 -20.62 12.76
CA ALA A 147 -6.51 -21.74 13.45
C ALA A 147 -7.98 -21.43 13.81
N LYS A 148 -8.27 -20.20 14.16
CA LYS A 148 -9.60 -19.68 14.52
C LYS A 148 -10.13 -18.68 13.48
N TRP A 149 -9.84 -18.90 12.23
CA TRP A 149 -10.18 -17.95 11.16
C TRP A 149 -11.69 -17.64 11.06
N ARG A 150 -12.56 -18.51 11.60
CA ARG A 150 -14.00 -18.29 11.66
C ARG A 150 -14.44 -17.30 12.74
N GLU A 151 -13.60 -17.06 13.75
CA GLU A 151 -13.93 -16.10 14.81
C GLU A 151 -13.67 -14.67 14.32
N LEU A 152 -14.63 -13.77 14.47
CA LEU A 152 -14.44 -12.35 14.20
C LEU A 152 -13.51 -11.73 15.26
N TYR A 153 -12.87 -10.64 14.91
CA TYR A 153 -12.16 -9.80 15.89
C TYR A 153 -13.16 -9.11 16.83
N THR A 154 -12.78 -8.90 18.07
CA THR A 154 -13.52 -8.05 18.98
C THR A 154 -13.37 -6.58 18.60
N GLU A 155 -14.21 -5.69 19.14
CA GLU A 155 -14.06 -4.25 18.93
C GLU A 155 -12.69 -3.75 19.43
N GLU A 156 -12.22 -4.26 20.59
CA GLU A 156 -10.90 -3.94 21.12
C GLU A 156 -9.77 -4.35 20.18
N GLU A 157 -9.81 -5.57 19.63
CA GLU A 157 -8.80 -6.03 18.67
C GLU A 157 -8.85 -5.24 17.35
N ILE A 158 -10.03 -4.81 16.92
CA ILE A 158 -10.15 -3.92 15.75
C ILE A 158 -9.48 -2.58 16.03
N GLU A 159 -9.77 -1.95 17.16
CA GLU A 159 -9.24 -0.62 17.52
C GLU A 159 -7.74 -0.66 17.85
N THR A 160 -7.24 -1.75 18.47
CA THR A 160 -5.86 -1.81 18.93
C THR A 160 -4.89 -2.52 17.97
N LEU A 161 -5.37 -3.31 17.02
CA LEU A 161 -4.54 -4.07 16.08
C LEU A 161 -4.84 -3.69 14.62
N ILE A 162 -6.07 -3.93 14.15
CA ILE A 162 -6.36 -3.85 12.71
C ILE A 162 -6.35 -2.41 12.19
N LYS A 163 -7.04 -1.52 12.87
CA LYS A 163 -7.20 -0.12 12.47
C LYS A 163 -5.88 0.66 12.44
N PRO A 164 -5.03 0.61 13.50
CA PRO A 164 -3.73 1.28 13.47
C PRO A 164 -2.82 0.79 12.33
N LEU A 165 -2.84 -0.51 12.04
CA LEU A 165 -2.05 -1.08 10.95
C LEU A 165 -2.61 -0.67 9.58
N ALA A 166 -3.93 -0.65 9.42
CA ALA A 166 -4.56 -0.17 8.19
C ALA A 166 -4.24 1.32 7.94
N GLU A 167 -4.29 2.16 8.99
CA GLU A 167 -3.95 3.58 8.93
C GLU A 167 -2.49 3.79 8.54
N ALA A 168 -1.54 3.10 9.20
CA ALA A 168 -0.12 3.17 8.87
C ALA A 168 0.17 2.72 7.43
N GLY A 169 -0.43 1.61 7.00
CA GLY A 169 -0.27 1.11 5.63
C GLY A 169 -0.87 2.04 4.58
N ASN A 170 -2.01 2.67 4.85
CA ASN A 170 -2.62 3.64 3.93
C ASN A 170 -1.80 4.93 3.84
N ALA A 171 -1.27 5.43 4.95
CA ALA A 171 -0.44 6.63 4.98
C ALA A 171 0.90 6.41 4.25
N SER A 172 1.57 5.29 4.49
CA SER A 172 2.88 4.97 3.91
C SER A 172 2.83 4.42 2.48
N LYS A 173 1.65 4.12 1.95
CA LYS A 173 1.43 3.38 0.68
C LYS A 173 1.97 1.94 0.68
N CYS A 174 2.66 1.50 1.73
CA CYS A 174 2.97 0.10 1.97
C CYS A 174 1.77 -0.57 2.66
N ARG A 175 0.75 -0.90 1.87
CA ARG A 175 -0.58 -1.31 2.34
C ARG A 175 -0.53 -2.52 3.27
N PHE A 176 -1.26 -2.41 4.38
CA PHE A 176 -1.57 -3.54 5.23
C PHE A 176 -2.51 -4.50 4.48
N VAL A 177 -1.99 -5.67 4.09
CA VAL A 177 -2.75 -6.72 3.42
C VAL A 177 -3.19 -7.73 4.46
N PHE A 178 -4.46 -7.75 4.79
CA PHE A 178 -4.99 -8.75 5.70
C PHE A 178 -5.08 -10.11 5.00
N ALA A 179 -4.23 -11.06 5.42
CA ALA A 179 -4.18 -12.39 4.85
C ALA A 179 -4.94 -13.39 5.74
N LEU A 180 -5.83 -14.17 5.16
CA LEU A 180 -6.60 -15.20 5.86
C LEU A 180 -6.21 -16.59 5.34
N HIS A 181 -6.00 -17.54 6.25
CA HIS A 181 -5.68 -18.93 5.92
C HIS A 181 -6.82 -19.88 6.27
N PRO A 182 -7.82 -20.05 5.39
CA PRO A 182 -9.03 -20.80 5.71
C PRO A 182 -8.91 -22.31 5.43
N TYR A 183 -7.71 -22.82 5.17
CA TYR A 183 -7.50 -24.22 4.74
C TYR A 183 -6.66 -25.07 5.68
N MET A 184 -5.85 -24.51 6.57
CA MET A 184 -4.93 -25.28 7.41
C MET A 184 -5.63 -25.95 8.59
N HIS A 185 -6.41 -25.21 9.34
CA HIS A 185 -7.17 -25.70 10.49
C HIS A 185 -8.65 -25.47 10.26
N ASN A 186 -9.47 -26.48 10.42
CA ASN A 186 -10.92 -26.41 10.16
C ASN A 186 -11.22 -25.88 8.75
N PRO A 187 -10.79 -26.58 7.69
CA PRO A 187 -10.78 -26.07 6.33
C PRO A 187 -12.18 -25.89 5.74
N ILE A 188 -12.25 -25.02 4.72
CA ILE A 188 -13.40 -24.97 3.82
C ILE A 188 -13.46 -26.26 3.03
N THR A 189 -14.63 -26.89 3.02
CA THR A 189 -14.93 -28.10 2.25
C THR A 189 -16.24 -27.91 1.48
N ASP A 190 -16.53 -28.78 0.54
CA ASP A 190 -17.82 -28.71 -0.18
C ASP A 190 -19.02 -28.87 0.76
N ALA A 191 -18.87 -29.64 1.85
CA ALA A 191 -19.94 -29.86 2.83
C ALA A 191 -20.28 -28.63 3.70
N ASN A 192 -19.30 -27.73 3.93
CA ASN A 192 -19.45 -26.52 4.75
C ASN A 192 -19.25 -25.25 3.95
N TYR A 193 -19.29 -25.32 2.63
CA TYR A 193 -18.88 -24.23 1.74
C TYR A 193 -19.65 -22.94 1.99
N ASP A 194 -20.97 -22.98 1.95
CA ASP A 194 -21.81 -21.79 2.03
C ASP A 194 -21.68 -21.07 3.39
N GLU A 195 -21.64 -21.82 4.49
CA GLU A 195 -21.39 -21.28 5.83
C GLU A 195 -19.98 -20.67 5.95
N SER A 196 -18.99 -21.39 5.43
CA SER A 196 -17.60 -20.92 5.43
C SER A 196 -17.43 -19.65 4.61
N MET A 197 -18.04 -19.56 3.45
CA MET A 197 -18.03 -18.35 2.61
C MET A 197 -18.74 -17.18 3.27
N ALA A 198 -19.86 -17.41 3.93
CA ALA A 198 -20.54 -16.36 4.71
C ALA A 198 -19.65 -15.81 5.82
N THR A 199 -18.99 -16.70 6.57
CA THR A 199 -18.07 -16.33 7.64
C THR A 199 -16.85 -15.56 7.13
N MET A 200 -16.23 -16.03 6.04
CA MET A 200 -15.08 -15.38 5.42
C MET A 200 -15.44 -13.97 4.90
N LYS A 201 -16.62 -13.84 4.25
CA LYS A 201 -17.14 -12.54 3.80
C LYS A 201 -17.39 -11.58 4.96
N ALA A 202 -17.93 -12.07 6.08
CA ALA A 202 -18.14 -11.28 7.28
C ALA A 202 -16.82 -10.79 7.88
N LYS A 203 -15.79 -11.65 7.94
CA LYS A 203 -14.47 -11.29 8.44
C LYS A 203 -13.78 -10.26 7.57
N PHE A 204 -13.76 -10.46 6.26
CA PHE A 204 -13.20 -9.46 5.34
C PHE A 204 -13.97 -8.14 5.40
N LYS A 205 -15.31 -8.19 5.53
CA LYS A 205 -16.10 -6.98 5.76
C LYS A 205 -15.63 -6.23 7.00
N GLN A 206 -15.43 -6.93 8.12
CA GLN A 206 -14.99 -6.32 9.37
C GLN A 206 -13.66 -5.58 9.23
N VAL A 207 -12.65 -6.21 8.61
CA VAL A 207 -11.33 -5.57 8.47
C VAL A 207 -11.34 -4.46 7.41
N ILE A 208 -12.14 -4.58 6.34
CA ILE A 208 -12.30 -3.52 5.34
C ILE A 208 -13.00 -2.30 5.95
N ASP A 209 -14.02 -2.50 6.78
CA ASP A 209 -14.70 -1.41 7.48
C ASP A 209 -13.75 -0.70 8.47
N ALA A 210 -12.74 -1.40 8.98
CA ALA A 210 -11.66 -0.84 9.80
C ALA A 210 -10.54 -0.14 8.99
N GLY A 211 -10.66 -0.04 7.67
CA GLY A 211 -9.73 0.71 6.82
C GLY A 211 -8.77 -0.14 5.99
N VAL A 212 -8.80 -1.47 6.10
CA VAL A 212 -7.98 -2.35 5.25
C VAL A 212 -8.40 -2.20 3.78
N ARG A 213 -7.43 -2.05 2.88
CA ARG A 213 -7.67 -1.84 1.44
C ARG A 213 -7.22 -3.02 0.57
N GLN A 214 -6.48 -3.95 1.14
CA GLN A 214 -6.04 -5.15 0.43
C GLN A 214 -6.25 -6.37 1.31
N ILE A 215 -6.74 -7.45 0.72
CA ILE A 215 -6.95 -8.73 1.39
C ILE A 215 -6.27 -9.84 0.58
N ALA A 216 -5.88 -10.90 1.27
CA ALA A 216 -5.31 -12.09 0.67
C ALA A 216 -5.92 -13.37 1.26
N ILE A 217 -5.93 -14.42 0.47
CA ILE A 217 -6.29 -15.76 0.92
C ILE A 217 -5.07 -16.65 0.75
N LEU A 218 -4.66 -17.30 1.83
CA LEU A 218 -3.53 -18.21 1.86
C LEU A 218 -4.01 -19.65 1.77
N ALA A 219 -3.27 -20.48 1.06
CA ALA A 219 -3.52 -21.90 0.90
C ALA A 219 -2.21 -22.73 0.92
N ASP A 220 -1.15 -22.15 1.50
CA ASP A 220 0.11 -22.83 1.74
C ASP A 220 -0.08 -23.97 2.75
N ASP A 221 0.59 -25.09 2.55
CA ASP A 221 0.47 -26.32 3.36
C ASP A 221 -0.98 -26.86 3.49
N ALA A 222 -1.89 -26.37 2.66
CA ALA A 222 -3.25 -26.87 2.60
C ALA A 222 -3.32 -28.24 1.92
N GLY A 223 -4.25 -29.06 2.33
CA GLY A 223 -4.56 -30.30 1.61
C GLY A 223 -5.02 -30.02 0.17
N ASN A 224 -5.02 -31.03 -0.68
CA ASN A 224 -5.52 -30.90 -2.05
C ASN A 224 -7.05 -30.83 -2.07
N HIS A 225 -7.61 -29.63 -2.23
CA HIS A 225 -9.04 -29.39 -2.36
C HIS A 225 -9.50 -29.36 -3.83
N GLY A 226 -8.55 -29.45 -4.78
CA GLY A 226 -8.81 -29.43 -6.22
C GLY A 226 -9.02 -28.04 -6.82
N GLY A 227 -8.64 -27.87 -8.09
CA GLY A 227 -8.69 -26.57 -8.79
C GLY A 227 -10.08 -25.99 -8.88
N THR A 228 -11.11 -26.83 -9.07
CA THR A 228 -12.52 -26.40 -9.16
C THR A 228 -12.98 -25.74 -7.85
N HIS A 229 -12.61 -26.28 -6.71
CA HIS A 229 -12.94 -25.73 -5.39
C HIS A 229 -12.33 -24.33 -5.21
N TYR A 230 -11.02 -24.19 -5.47
CA TYR A 230 -10.35 -22.91 -5.37
C TYR A 230 -10.89 -21.87 -6.35
N THR A 231 -11.16 -22.28 -7.59
CA THR A 231 -11.74 -21.37 -8.60
C THR A 231 -13.12 -20.88 -8.17
N ARG A 232 -13.99 -21.75 -7.67
CA ARG A 232 -15.30 -21.37 -7.13
C ARG A 232 -15.16 -20.34 -6.02
N MET A 233 -14.31 -20.63 -5.03
CA MET A 233 -14.10 -19.76 -3.88
C MET A 233 -13.58 -18.38 -4.30
N LEU A 234 -12.57 -18.31 -5.16
CA LEU A 234 -12.03 -17.05 -5.66
C LEU A 234 -13.04 -16.25 -6.47
N THR A 235 -13.83 -16.93 -7.31
CA THR A 235 -14.92 -16.29 -8.10
C THR A 235 -15.96 -15.67 -7.18
N ASP A 236 -16.45 -16.42 -6.18
CA ASP A 236 -17.46 -15.93 -5.24
C ASP A 236 -16.95 -14.78 -4.35
N MET A 237 -15.66 -14.78 -4.01
CA MET A 237 -15.06 -13.68 -3.27
C MET A 237 -14.84 -12.45 -4.14
N THR A 238 -14.38 -12.62 -5.38
CA THR A 238 -14.17 -11.50 -6.31
C THR A 238 -15.49 -10.79 -6.62
N ALA A 239 -16.55 -11.55 -6.90
CA ALA A 239 -17.87 -10.98 -7.13
C ALA A 239 -18.33 -10.12 -5.95
N ARG A 240 -18.12 -10.59 -4.71
CA ARG A 240 -18.48 -9.85 -3.50
C ARG A 240 -17.69 -8.53 -3.31
N ILE A 241 -16.41 -8.53 -3.68
CA ILE A 241 -15.58 -7.33 -3.60
C ILE A 241 -16.04 -6.28 -4.62
N GLN A 242 -16.35 -6.72 -5.84
CA GLN A 242 -16.83 -5.84 -6.92
C GLN A 242 -18.22 -5.23 -6.66
N GLU A 243 -19.05 -5.85 -5.82
CA GLU A 243 -20.35 -5.31 -5.41
C GLU A 243 -20.25 -4.11 -4.43
N ARG A 244 -19.08 -3.83 -3.89
CA ARG A 244 -18.89 -2.69 -2.98
C ARG A 244 -18.60 -1.42 -3.78
N PRO A 245 -19.40 -0.35 -3.63
CA PRO A 245 -18.99 0.97 -4.08
C PRO A 245 -17.74 1.38 -3.31
N GLU A 246 -16.85 2.08 -3.97
CA GLU A 246 -15.60 2.63 -3.41
C GLU A 246 -15.84 3.47 -2.15
#